data_a4d154d431080db69186db3a950a252d
#
_entry.id   a4d154d431080db69186db3a950a252d
#
_cell.length_a   1.000
_cell.length_b   1.000
_cell.length_c   1.000
_cell.angle_alpha   90.00
_cell.angle_beta   90.00
_cell.angle_gamma   90.00
#
_symmetry.space_group_name_H-M   'P 1'
#
loop_
_entity.id
_entity.type
_entity.pdbx_description
1 polymer ?
#
loop_
_entity_poly.entity_id
_entity_poly.type
_entity_poly.pdbx_seq_one_letter_code
_entity_poly.pdbx_strand_id
1 'polypeptide(L)'
;MLPQEFLDRMKIQLGPEYEAYLESLERPRAVALRFNPLKGKAPSLPFVCDPVSWEPQGYYYDPESRPGLHVYHEAGVYYLQEASAMAPVALLDPQPGERVCDLCAAPGGKTTQIAGRMAGEGFLLCNEYSPKRAKILSRNIERMGVTNALVTNE
;
A
#
# COMPACT_ATOMS: atom_id res chain seq x y z
N MET A 1 -0.83 4.30 26.31
CA MET A 1 -1.31 3.11 27.05
C MET A 1 -2.61 2.67 26.40
N LEU A 2 -2.80 1.38 26.10
CA LEU A 2 -4.03 0.85 25.48
C LEU A 2 -5.16 0.79 26.54
N PRO A 3 -6.44 0.97 26.13
CA PRO A 3 -7.57 0.85 27.03
C PRO A 3 -7.68 -0.56 27.65
N GLN A 4 -8.04 -0.65 28.96
CA GLN A 4 -8.11 -1.93 29.65
C GLN A 4 -9.13 -2.89 29.02
N GLU A 5 -10.31 -2.40 28.65
CA GLU A 5 -11.34 -3.22 27.97
C GLU A 5 -10.85 -3.84 26.66
N PHE A 6 -9.99 -3.13 25.92
CA PHE A 6 -9.37 -3.67 24.71
C PHE A 6 -8.41 -4.80 25.05
N LEU A 7 -7.56 -4.62 26.06
CA LEU A 7 -6.60 -5.64 26.50
C LEU A 7 -7.32 -6.92 26.99
N ASP A 8 -8.38 -6.76 27.78
CA ASP A 8 -9.17 -7.88 28.29
C ASP A 8 -9.82 -8.68 27.14
N ARG A 9 -10.37 -7.97 26.16
CA ARG A 9 -10.93 -8.61 24.96
C ARG A 9 -9.87 -9.34 24.15
N MET A 10 -8.69 -8.72 23.92
CA MET A 10 -7.59 -9.36 23.20
C MET A 10 -7.08 -10.60 23.93
N LYS A 11 -7.00 -10.57 25.26
CA LYS A 11 -6.61 -11.72 26.07
C LYS A 11 -7.54 -12.92 25.87
N ILE A 12 -8.86 -12.69 25.85
CA ILE A 12 -9.85 -13.73 25.59
C ILE A 12 -9.73 -14.25 24.15
N GLN A 13 -9.56 -13.35 23.18
CA GLN A 13 -9.55 -13.70 21.76
C GLN A 13 -8.28 -14.45 21.34
N LEU A 14 -7.12 -14.05 21.85
CA LEU A 14 -5.81 -14.57 21.45
C LEU A 14 -5.34 -15.74 22.34
N GLY A 15 -5.89 -15.87 23.55
CA GLY A 15 -5.51 -16.95 24.45
C GLY A 15 -3.99 -17.02 24.67
N PRO A 16 -3.33 -18.13 24.29
CA PRO A 16 -1.91 -18.31 24.50
C PRO A 16 -1.02 -17.36 23.67
N GLU A 17 -1.54 -16.75 22.61
CA GLU A 17 -0.80 -15.81 21.77
C GLU A 17 -0.81 -14.37 22.32
N TYR A 18 -1.54 -14.11 23.42
CA TYR A 18 -1.72 -12.77 23.97
C TYR A 18 -0.42 -12.08 24.38
N GLU A 19 0.48 -12.78 25.04
CA GLU A 19 1.78 -12.23 25.47
C GLU A 19 2.67 -11.86 24.27
N ALA A 20 2.74 -12.74 23.26
CA ALA A 20 3.46 -12.46 22.02
C ALA A 20 2.87 -11.25 21.27
N TYR A 21 1.56 -11.09 21.33
CA TYR A 21 0.88 -9.92 20.77
C TYR A 21 1.29 -8.64 21.50
N LEU A 22 1.32 -8.62 22.84
CA LEU A 22 1.76 -7.46 23.61
C LEU A 22 3.21 -7.07 23.29
N GLU A 23 4.10 -8.04 23.24
CA GLU A 23 5.50 -7.84 22.84
C GLU A 23 5.61 -7.24 21.44
N SER A 24 4.73 -7.67 20.51
CA SER A 24 4.73 -7.15 19.14
C SER A 24 4.39 -5.67 19.06
N LEU A 25 3.56 -5.16 19.98
CA LEU A 25 3.17 -3.75 20.04
C LEU A 25 4.31 -2.81 20.51
N GLU A 26 5.30 -3.35 21.19
CA GLU A 26 6.47 -2.59 21.65
C GLU A 26 7.61 -2.58 20.62
N ARG A 27 7.52 -3.41 19.58
CA ARG A 27 8.51 -3.43 18.50
C ARG A 27 8.40 -2.17 17.63
N PRO A 28 9.50 -1.68 17.06
CA PRO A 28 9.47 -0.62 16.07
C PRO A 28 8.52 -0.98 14.92
N ARG A 29 7.75 0.01 14.48
CA ARG A 29 6.82 -0.17 13.37
C ARG A 29 7.59 -0.54 12.10
N ALA A 30 7.23 -1.67 11.48
CA ALA A 30 7.72 -2.01 10.17
C ALA A 30 7.15 -1.02 9.13
N VAL A 31 8.02 -0.42 8.35
CA VAL A 31 7.67 0.52 7.28
C VAL A 31 8.14 -0.03 5.94
N ALA A 32 7.32 0.15 4.90
CA ALA A 32 7.62 -0.37 3.58
C ALA A 32 7.22 0.62 2.48
N LEU A 33 7.82 0.44 1.32
CA LEU A 33 7.47 1.10 0.08
C LEU A 33 7.30 0.05 -1.02
N ARG A 34 6.60 0.43 -2.07
CA ARG A 34 6.41 -0.38 -3.26
C ARG A 34 6.81 0.42 -4.48
N PHE A 35 7.79 -0.09 -5.23
CA PHE A 35 8.18 0.50 -6.50
C PHE A 35 7.04 0.44 -7.52
N ASN A 36 7.03 1.42 -8.41
CA ASN A 36 6.01 1.56 -9.43
C ASN A 36 6.53 1.09 -10.80
N PRO A 37 6.11 -0.09 -11.30
CA PRO A 37 6.59 -0.59 -12.57
C PRO A 37 6.17 0.28 -13.76
N LEU A 38 5.12 1.11 -13.63
CA LEU A 38 4.71 2.06 -14.68
C LEU A 38 5.72 3.19 -14.92
N LYS A 39 6.65 3.42 -13.97
CA LYS A 39 7.74 4.39 -14.07
C LYS A 39 9.07 3.76 -14.50
N GLY A 40 9.06 2.51 -14.89
CA GLY A 40 10.24 1.77 -15.33
C GLY A 40 10.94 0.99 -14.21
N LYS A 41 12.22 0.71 -14.42
CA LYS A 41 13.01 -0.12 -13.49
C LYS A 41 13.23 0.60 -12.15
N ALA A 42 13.05 -0.14 -11.07
CA ALA A 42 13.32 0.35 -9.72
C ALA A 42 14.78 0.84 -9.58
N PRO A 43 15.00 2.08 -9.13
CA PRO A 43 16.34 2.57 -8.85
C PRO A 43 16.91 1.96 -7.56
N SER A 44 18.22 1.89 -7.46
CA SER A 44 18.87 1.61 -6.18
C SER A 44 18.79 2.84 -5.28
N LEU A 45 18.25 2.68 -4.07
CA LEU A 45 18.12 3.74 -3.08
C LEU A 45 18.80 3.31 -1.78
N PRO A 46 19.57 4.20 -1.13
CA PRO A 46 20.40 3.83 0.02
C PRO A 46 19.57 3.47 1.28
N PHE A 47 18.31 3.85 1.33
CA PHE A 47 17.40 3.58 2.44
C PHE A 47 16.51 2.35 2.23
N VAL A 48 16.59 1.68 1.08
CA VAL A 48 15.83 0.47 0.79
C VAL A 48 16.56 -0.72 1.39
N CYS A 49 15.82 -1.51 2.18
CA CYS A 49 16.30 -2.67 2.90
C CYS A 49 15.81 -3.99 2.26
N ASP A 50 15.35 -4.92 3.10
CA ASP A 50 14.92 -6.24 2.69
C ASP A 50 13.66 -6.24 1.82
N PRO A 51 13.50 -7.18 0.89
CA PRO A 51 12.29 -7.33 0.10
C PRO A 51 11.10 -7.81 0.95
N VAL A 52 9.90 -7.41 0.55
CA VAL A 52 8.65 -7.97 1.06
C VAL A 52 8.37 -9.27 0.33
N SER A 53 8.31 -10.39 1.06
CA SER A 53 8.30 -11.75 0.48
C SER A 53 7.11 -12.06 -0.44
N TRP A 54 5.98 -11.37 -0.27
CA TRP A 54 4.75 -11.57 -1.07
C TRP A 54 4.52 -10.51 -2.15
N GLU A 55 5.40 -9.48 -2.24
CA GLU A 55 5.26 -8.44 -3.26
C GLU A 55 6.61 -8.16 -3.91
N PRO A 56 6.82 -8.56 -5.17
CA PRO A 56 8.10 -8.41 -5.85
C PRO A 56 8.60 -6.95 -5.98
N GLN A 57 7.69 -5.98 -5.95
CA GLN A 57 8.02 -4.56 -5.97
C GLN A 57 8.08 -3.94 -4.57
N GLY A 58 7.78 -4.71 -3.51
CA GLY A 58 7.73 -4.28 -2.12
C GLY A 58 9.07 -4.43 -1.41
N TYR A 59 9.44 -3.39 -0.65
CA TYR A 59 10.67 -3.38 0.15
C TYR A 59 10.43 -2.68 1.47
N TYR A 60 11.06 -3.19 2.52
CA TYR A 60 11.21 -2.45 3.76
C TYR A 60 12.22 -1.32 3.58
N TYR A 61 12.14 -0.28 4.39
CA TYR A 61 13.08 0.82 4.35
C TYR A 61 13.43 1.30 5.77
N ASP A 62 14.55 2.01 5.89
CA ASP A 62 14.99 2.62 7.14
C ASP A 62 14.01 3.71 7.58
N PRO A 63 13.31 3.58 8.75
CA PRO A 63 12.33 4.55 9.22
C PRO A 63 12.88 5.98 9.36
N GLU A 64 14.18 6.13 9.63
CA GLU A 64 14.83 7.44 9.81
C GLU A 64 15.08 8.17 8.48
N SER A 65 14.98 7.48 7.34
CA SER A 65 15.32 8.02 6.01
C SER A 65 14.31 9.00 5.43
N ARG A 66 13.08 9.08 5.96
CA ARG A 66 11.99 9.97 5.52
C ARG A 66 11.73 9.95 4.01
N PRO A 67 11.50 8.79 3.38
CA PRO A 67 11.36 8.66 1.93
C PRO A 67 10.20 9.47 1.34
N GLY A 68 9.22 9.89 2.15
CA GLY A 68 8.13 10.79 1.73
C GLY A 68 8.58 12.18 1.30
N LEU A 69 9.79 12.61 1.67
CA LEU A 69 10.39 13.88 1.28
C LEU A 69 11.34 13.76 0.08
N HIS A 70 11.55 12.55 -0.42
CA HIS A 70 12.45 12.30 -1.52
C HIS A 70 11.80 12.64 -2.87
N VAL A 71 12.57 13.19 -3.80
CA VAL A 71 12.09 13.59 -5.15
C VAL A 71 11.41 12.45 -5.91
N TYR A 72 11.86 11.22 -5.75
CA TYR A 72 11.26 10.06 -6.39
C TYR A 72 9.88 9.68 -5.82
N HIS A 73 9.57 10.06 -4.58
CA HIS A 73 8.22 9.96 -4.05
C HIS A 73 7.26 10.88 -4.82
N GLU A 74 7.63 12.15 -5.00
CA GLU A 74 6.85 13.11 -5.78
C GLU A 74 6.72 12.70 -7.26
N ALA A 75 7.79 12.15 -7.84
CA ALA A 75 7.78 11.62 -9.21
C ALA A 75 6.96 10.32 -9.38
N GLY A 76 6.43 9.74 -8.30
CA GLY A 76 5.64 8.50 -8.34
C GLY A 76 6.44 7.25 -8.65
N VAL A 77 7.76 7.27 -8.42
CA VAL A 77 8.64 6.10 -8.63
C VAL A 77 8.34 4.99 -7.62
N TYR A 78 7.83 5.35 -6.46
CA TYR A 78 7.32 4.43 -5.44
C TYR A 78 6.15 5.00 -4.66
N TYR A 79 5.41 4.12 -4.02
CA TYR A 79 4.33 4.40 -3.09
C TYR A 79 4.74 3.93 -1.68
N LEU A 80 4.53 4.76 -0.64
CA LEU A 80 4.72 4.34 0.75
C LEU A 80 3.51 3.51 1.17
N GLN A 81 3.70 2.22 1.37
CA GLN A 81 2.63 1.27 1.65
C GLN A 81 3.12 0.25 2.67
N GLU A 82 2.32 -0.03 3.68
CA GLU A 82 2.63 -1.11 4.63
C GLU A 82 2.70 -2.46 3.92
N ALA A 83 3.66 -3.29 4.30
CA ALA A 83 3.85 -4.61 3.68
C ALA A 83 2.58 -5.46 3.74
N SER A 84 1.87 -5.48 4.87
CA SER A 84 0.58 -6.17 5.03
C SER A 84 -0.50 -5.67 4.06
N ALA A 85 -0.52 -4.37 3.77
CA ALA A 85 -1.48 -3.77 2.85
C ALA A 85 -1.21 -4.12 1.37
N MET A 86 -0.04 -4.67 1.05
CA MET A 86 0.29 -5.18 -0.30
C MET A 86 -0.27 -6.58 -0.53
N ALA A 87 -0.47 -7.39 0.52
CA ALA A 87 -0.87 -8.78 0.42
C ALA A 87 -2.20 -9.02 -0.32
N PRO A 88 -3.28 -8.24 -0.12
CA PRO A 88 -4.54 -8.45 -0.83
C PRO A 88 -4.40 -8.39 -2.35
N VAL A 89 -3.60 -7.46 -2.88
CA VAL A 89 -3.38 -7.35 -4.32
C VAL A 89 -2.41 -8.42 -4.84
N ALA A 90 -1.45 -8.84 -4.01
CA ALA A 90 -0.59 -9.97 -4.32
C ALA A 90 -1.39 -11.27 -4.48
N LEU A 91 -2.42 -11.47 -3.64
CA LEU A 91 -3.33 -12.63 -3.72
C LEU A 91 -4.34 -12.51 -4.86
N LEU A 92 -4.84 -11.30 -5.14
CA LEU A 92 -5.75 -11.03 -6.26
C LEU A 92 -5.07 -11.30 -7.60
N ASP A 93 -3.79 -10.97 -7.70
CA ASP A 93 -2.92 -11.12 -8.88
C ASP A 93 -3.54 -10.62 -10.19
N PRO A 94 -3.99 -9.35 -10.27
CA PRO A 94 -4.66 -8.82 -11.45
C PRO A 94 -3.72 -8.82 -12.66
N GLN A 95 -4.26 -9.24 -13.82
CA GLN A 95 -3.51 -9.39 -15.04
C GLN A 95 -3.78 -8.26 -16.04
N PRO A 96 -2.86 -7.95 -16.98
CA PRO A 96 -3.11 -7.04 -18.09
C PRO A 96 -4.38 -7.40 -18.86
N GLY A 97 -5.19 -6.40 -19.24
CA GLY A 97 -6.44 -6.59 -19.99
C GLY A 97 -7.68 -6.87 -19.13
N GLU A 98 -7.53 -7.16 -17.86
CA GLU A 98 -8.67 -7.43 -16.96
C GLU A 98 -9.48 -6.16 -16.63
N ARG A 99 -10.70 -6.38 -16.11
CA ARG A 99 -11.55 -5.36 -15.52
C ARG A 99 -11.59 -5.55 -14.02
N VAL A 100 -11.04 -4.60 -13.27
CA VAL A 100 -10.93 -4.67 -11.82
C VAL A 100 -11.69 -3.52 -11.19
N CYS A 101 -12.32 -3.77 -10.03
CA CYS A 101 -13.02 -2.75 -9.24
C CYS A 101 -12.45 -2.69 -7.83
N ASP A 102 -11.99 -1.49 -7.44
CA ASP A 102 -11.59 -1.15 -6.06
C ASP A 102 -12.66 -0.25 -5.45
N LEU A 103 -13.54 -0.82 -4.61
CA LEU A 103 -14.71 -0.13 -4.06
C LEU A 103 -14.38 0.82 -2.89
N CYS A 104 -13.22 0.67 -2.26
CA CYS A 104 -12.75 1.49 -1.13
C CYS A 104 -11.33 1.97 -1.41
N ALA A 105 -11.16 2.69 -2.52
CA ALA A 105 -9.88 2.86 -3.19
C ALA A 105 -8.91 3.83 -2.49
N ALA A 106 -9.41 4.87 -1.82
CA ALA A 106 -8.52 5.88 -1.25
C ALA A 106 -7.74 5.38 -0.02
N PRO A 107 -6.50 5.82 0.12
CA PRO A 107 -5.80 6.87 -0.63
C PRO A 107 -5.14 6.42 -1.94
N GLY A 108 -5.27 5.14 -2.35
CA GLY A 108 -4.77 4.65 -3.63
C GLY A 108 -3.63 3.63 -3.57
N GLY A 109 -3.28 3.14 -2.37
CA GLY A 109 -2.19 2.16 -2.21
C GLY A 109 -2.45 0.86 -2.97
N LYS A 110 -3.62 0.22 -2.75
CA LYS A 110 -4.02 -0.99 -3.46
C LYS A 110 -4.36 -0.70 -4.93
N THR A 111 -5.09 0.39 -5.19
CA THR A 111 -5.44 0.85 -6.53
C THR A 111 -4.22 0.98 -7.45
N THR A 112 -3.18 1.68 -6.98
CA THR A 112 -1.95 1.87 -7.77
C THR A 112 -1.09 0.61 -7.86
N GLN A 113 -1.24 -0.34 -6.92
CA GLN A 113 -0.63 -1.66 -7.01
C GLN A 113 -1.32 -2.50 -8.10
N ILE A 114 -2.66 -2.51 -8.13
CA ILE A 114 -3.46 -3.14 -9.17
C ILE A 114 -3.06 -2.58 -10.54
N ALA A 115 -3.07 -1.25 -10.70
CA ALA A 115 -2.70 -0.59 -11.94
C ALA A 115 -1.28 -0.95 -12.42
N GLY A 116 -0.32 -1.05 -11.48
CA GLY A 116 1.04 -1.48 -11.77
C GLY A 116 1.12 -2.90 -12.34
N ARG A 117 0.34 -3.84 -11.80
CA ARG A 117 0.25 -5.22 -12.33
C ARG A 117 -0.48 -5.30 -13.66
N MET A 118 -1.51 -4.48 -13.86
CA MET A 118 -2.24 -4.38 -15.14
C MET A 118 -1.42 -3.74 -16.26
N ALA A 119 -0.27 -3.14 -15.96
CA ALA A 119 0.67 -2.58 -16.94
C ALA A 119 0.05 -1.55 -17.92
N GLY A 120 -0.99 -0.82 -17.50
CA GLY A 120 -1.70 0.17 -18.32
C GLY A 120 -2.77 -0.42 -19.24
N GLU A 121 -3.00 -1.74 -19.21
CA GLU A 121 -4.01 -2.43 -20.01
C GLU A 121 -5.28 -2.72 -19.18
N GLY A 122 -6.40 -2.97 -19.89
CA GLY A 122 -7.68 -3.25 -19.25
C GLY A 122 -8.38 -2.03 -18.67
N PHE A 123 -9.18 -2.21 -17.62
CA PHE A 123 -9.97 -1.13 -17.01
C PHE A 123 -10.03 -1.26 -15.49
N LEU A 124 -9.70 -0.21 -14.77
CA LEU A 124 -9.73 -0.15 -13.32
C LEU A 124 -10.76 0.89 -12.84
N LEU A 125 -11.86 0.44 -12.23
CA LEU A 125 -12.82 1.32 -11.55
C LEU A 125 -12.38 1.52 -10.10
N CYS A 126 -12.26 2.77 -9.66
CA CYS A 126 -11.79 3.13 -8.33
C CYS A 126 -12.84 4.00 -7.64
N ASN A 127 -13.60 3.45 -6.69
CA ASN A 127 -14.61 4.21 -5.96
C ASN A 127 -14.13 4.63 -4.58
N GLU A 128 -14.48 5.83 -4.17
CA GLU A 128 -14.29 6.32 -2.81
C GLU A 128 -15.45 7.22 -2.40
N TYR A 129 -16.16 6.82 -1.36
CA TYR A 129 -17.35 7.53 -0.85
C TYR A 129 -17.02 8.94 -0.32
N SER A 130 -15.88 9.15 0.33
CA SER A 130 -15.50 10.45 0.88
C SER A 130 -14.93 11.38 -0.18
N PRO A 131 -15.56 12.56 -0.47
CA PRO A 131 -15.04 13.49 -1.48
C PRO A 131 -13.62 14.00 -1.19
N LYS A 132 -13.28 14.16 0.09
CA LYS A 132 -11.92 14.57 0.48
C LYS A 132 -10.89 13.48 0.15
N ARG A 133 -11.22 12.23 0.41
CA ARG A 133 -10.34 11.09 0.12
C ARG A 133 -10.29 10.77 -1.37
N ALA A 134 -11.38 10.95 -2.11
CA ALA A 134 -11.41 10.80 -3.57
C ALA A 134 -10.44 11.76 -4.27
N LYS A 135 -10.30 13.01 -3.78
CA LYS A 135 -9.29 13.95 -4.27
C LYS A 135 -7.85 13.48 -4.03
N ILE A 136 -7.60 12.83 -2.88
CA ILE A 136 -6.27 12.25 -2.59
C ILE A 136 -6.01 11.07 -3.51
N LEU A 137 -7.01 10.22 -3.73
CA LEU A 137 -6.95 9.11 -4.68
C LEU A 137 -6.59 9.61 -6.09
N SER A 138 -7.32 10.60 -6.61
CA SER A 138 -7.06 11.17 -7.95
C SER A 138 -5.62 11.67 -8.08
N ARG A 139 -5.12 12.42 -7.09
CA ARG A 139 -3.73 12.89 -7.07
C ARG A 139 -2.72 11.74 -7.10
N ASN A 140 -2.99 10.66 -6.36
CA ASN A 140 -2.11 9.50 -6.37
C ASN A 140 -2.17 8.74 -7.69
N ILE A 141 -3.34 8.62 -8.32
CA ILE A 141 -3.51 8.05 -9.68
C ILE A 141 -2.65 8.83 -10.68
N GLU A 142 -2.76 10.16 -10.69
CA GLU A 142 -1.96 11.04 -11.58
C GLU A 142 -0.46 10.92 -11.28
N ARG A 143 -0.07 11.05 -10.01
CA ARG A 143 1.34 10.99 -9.58
C ARG A 143 1.99 9.67 -9.97
N MET A 144 1.27 8.57 -9.83
CA MET A 144 1.76 7.23 -10.19
C MET A 144 1.70 6.94 -11.69
N GLY A 145 1.10 7.82 -12.52
CA GLY A 145 1.05 7.67 -13.96
C GLY A 145 0.09 6.58 -14.44
N VAL A 146 -0.99 6.34 -13.71
CA VAL A 146 -2.02 5.38 -14.07
C VAL A 146 -2.92 5.96 -15.16
N THR A 147 -3.07 5.26 -16.29
CA THR A 147 -3.80 5.75 -17.47
C THR A 147 -5.11 5.00 -17.74
N ASN A 148 -5.29 3.84 -17.14
CA ASN A 148 -6.43 2.93 -17.38
C ASN A 148 -7.45 2.91 -16.21
N ALA A 149 -7.47 3.94 -15.37
CA ALA A 149 -8.35 4.03 -14.20
C ALA A 149 -9.42 5.12 -14.35
N LEU A 150 -10.63 4.84 -13.85
CA LEU A 150 -11.72 5.79 -13.64
C LEU A 150 -11.99 5.94 -12.14
N VAL A 151 -11.90 7.16 -11.63
CA VAL A 151 -12.23 7.48 -10.23
C VAL A 151 -13.69 7.92 -10.13
N THR A 152 -14.44 7.29 -9.24
CA THR A 152 -15.82 7.66 -8.90
C THR A 152 -15.91 8.05 -7.43
N ASN A 153 -16.92 8.84 -7.08
CA ASN A 153 -17.18 9.28 -5.71
C ASN A 153 -18.67 9.07 -5.39
N GLU A 154 -19.04 7.80 -5.15
CA GLU A 154 -20.39 7.32 -4.88
C GLU A 154 -20.50 6.58 -3.53
#